data_f17d28937e4e607d7131b7c23acaacf2
#
_entry.id   f17d28937e4e607d7131b7c23acaacf2
#
_cell.length_a   1.000
_cell.length_b   1.000
_cell.length_c   1.000
_cell.angle_alpha   90.00
_cell.angle_beta   90.00
_cell.angle_gamma   90.00
#
_symmetry.space_group_name_H-M   'P 1'
#
loop_
_entity.id
_entity.type
_entity.pdbx_description
1 polymer ?
#
loop_
_entity_poly.entity_id
_entity_poly.type
_entity_poly.pdbx_seq_one_letter_code
_entity_poly.pdbx_strand_id
1 'polypeptide(L)'
;MSSVLVLVKPDGMQKAIAGEVMSIFLASDLKLSGTKLVQVSTKLAQVHYGHLKDKFFFKEIVRYLMGDLHGRNPVLAMVFTGKDAVKKCRIIAGATNPEEADPKSVRGKFGRVTTKGVFENLVHVSSDDREAGREIALWFKKSELLT
;
A
#
# COMPACT_ATOMS: atom_id res chain seq x y z
N MET A 1 3.12 3.10 20.84
CA MET A 1 3.79 2.69 19.58
C MET A 1 2.82 1.86 18.77
N SER A 2 2.67 2.14 17.51
CA SER A 2 1.85 1.36 16.57
C SER A 2 2.67 0.98 15.34
N SER A 3 2.17 0.01 14.58
CA SER A 3 2.78 -0.41 13.32
C SER A 3 1.76 -0.28 12.20
N VAL A 4 2.22 -0.07 10.98
CA VAL A 4 1.39 0.12 9.79
C VAL A 4 1.96 -0.66 8.62
N LEU A 5 1.09 -1.29 7.82
CA LEU A 5 1.48 -1.86 6.54
C LEU A 5 1.40 -0.78 5.46
N VAL A 6 2.46 -0.66 4.68
CA VAL A 6 2.52 0.17 3.49
C VAL A 6 2.92 -0.72 2.31
N LEU A 7 2.14 -0.70 1.25
CA LEU A 7 2.45 -1.43 0.02
C LEU A 7 2.68 -0.43 -1.12
N VAL A 8 3.79 -0.59 -1.85
CA VAL A 8 3.88 -0.01 -3.20
C VAL A 8 3.26 -1.02 -4.15
N LYS A 9 2.13 -0.65 -4.72
CA LYS A 9 1.31 -1.51 -5.57
C LYS A 9 1.93 -1.67 -6.96
N PRO A 10 1.45 -2.63 -7.78
CA PRO A 10 2.05 -2.92 -9.09
C PRO A 10 2.16 -1.72 -10.04
N ASP A 11 1.23 -0.76 -9.98
CA ASP A 11 1.30 0.48 -10.78
C ASP A 11 2.49 1.36 -10.39
N GLY A 12 2.79 1.49 -9.10
CA GLY A 12 3.98 2.19 -8.61
C GLY A 12 5.28 1.46 -8.98
N MET A 13 5.26 0.14 -8.93
CA MET A 13 6.42 -0.68 -9.36
C MET A 13 6.65 -0.55 -10.86
N GLN A 14 5.60 -0.57 -11.67
CA GLN A 14 5.68 -0.40 -13.12
C GLN A 14 6.24 0.96 -13.52
N LYS A 15 5.90 2.01 -12.79
CA LYS A 15 6.43 3.37 -13.00
C LYS A 15 7.88 3.55 -12.54
N ALA A 16 8.46 2.53 -11.91
CA ALA A 16 9.82 2.54 -11.36
C ALA A 16 10.05 3.65 -10.32
N ILE A 17 9.03 4.02 -9.56
CA ILE A 17 9.08 5.08 -8.54
C ILE A 17 9.09 4.54 -7.10
N ALA A 18 9.25 3.22 -6.92
CA ALA A 18 9.26 2.61 -5.59
C ALA A 18 10.35 3.20 -4.68
N GLY A 19 11.50 3.55 -5.23
CA GLY A 19 12.60 4.18 -4.48
C GLY A 19 12.22 5.56 -3.96
N GLU A 20 11.62 6.41 -4.79
CA GLU A 20 11.14 7.74 -4.38
C GLU A 20 10.04 7.63 -3.32
N VAL A 21 9.09 6.73 -3.53
CA VAL A 21 8.00 6.49 -2.56
C VAL A 21 8.56 6.02 -1.23
N MET A 22 9.43 5.01 -1.23
CA MET A 22 10.10 4.54 -0.02
C MET A 22 10.85 5.66 0.70
N SER A 23 11.57 6.50 -0.04
CA SER A 23 12.31 7.63 0.50
C SER A 23 11.41 8.63 1.22
N ILE A 24 10.22 8.91 0.68
CA ILE A 24 9.24 9.80 1.32
C ILE A 24 8.78 9.23 2.67
N PHE A 25 8.48 7.93 2.74
CA PHE A 25 8.09 7.30 4.00
C PHE A 25 9.27 7.24 5.00
N LEU A 26 10.49 6.95 4.53
CA LEU A 26 11.70 6.93 5.37
C LEU A 26 12.09 8.29 5.92
N ALA A 27 11.69 9.38 5.27
CA ALA A 27 11.91 10.75 5.77
C ALA A 27 11.03 11.09 6.97
N SER A 28 10.04 10.26 7.31
CA SER A 28 9.26 10.40 8.54
C SER A 28 10.08 9.98 9.76
N ASP A 29 9.57 10.26 10.95
CA ASP A 29 10.16 9.82 12.22
C ASP A 29 9.82 8.35 12.57
N LEU A 30 9.27 7.60 11.61
CA LEU A 30 8.93 6.19 11.77
C LEU A 30 10.12 5.30 11.40
N LYS A 31 10.23 4.17 12.11
CA LYS A 31 11.26 3.16 11.84
C LYS A 31 10.73 2.14 10.83
N LEU A 32 11.50 1.84 9.80
CA LEU A 32 11.24 0.70 8.92
C LEU A 32 11.58 -0.59 9.67
N SER A 33 10.58 -1.43 9.91
CA SER A 33 10.70 -2.67 10.70
C SER A 33 10.71 -3.93 9.83
N GLY A 34 10.29 -3.85 8.59
CA GLY A 34 10.34 -4.98 7.65
C GLY A 34 10.06 -4.52 6.24
N THR A 35 10.67 -5.20 5.26
CA THR A 35 10.41 -4.94 3.84
C THR A 35 10.70 -6.19 3.01
N LYS A 36 9.89 -6.43 1.98
CA LYS A 36 10.10 -7.50 1.01
C LYS A 36 9.32 -7.28 -0.27
N LEU A 37 9.78 -7.92 -1.34
CA LEU A 37 9.01 -8.04 -2.59
C LEU A 37 8.09 -9.26 -2.52
N VAL A 38 6.85 -9.08 -2.95
CA VAL A 38 5.84 -10.14 -2.97
C VAL A 38 5.17 -10.19 -4.33
N GLN A 39 5.25 -11.35 -4.98
CA GLN A 39 4.37 -11.64 -6.12
C GLN A 39 3.04 -12.10 -5.56
N VAL A 40 2.04 -11.24 -5.66
CA VAL A 40 0.76 -11.42 -4.97
C VAL A 40 -0.06 -12.52 -5.62
N SER A 41 -0.42 -13.55 -4.83
CA SER A 41 -1.36 -14.60 -5.26
C SER A 41 -2.80 -14.11 -5.21
N THR A 42 -3.68 -14.76 -5.96
CA THR A 42 -5.13 -14.50 -5.90
C THR A 42 -5.65 -14.59 -4.47
N LYS A 43 -5.27 -15.65 -3.74
CA LYS A 43 -5.69 -15.86 -2.36
C LYS A 43 -5.25 -14.73 -1.43
N LEU A 44 -3.98 -14.30 -1.52
CA LEU A 44 -3.46 -13.20 -0.71
C LEU A 44 -4.25 -11.91 -0.96
N ALA A 45 -4.48 -11.57 -2.23
CA ALA A 45 -5.24 -10.37 -2.60
C ALA A 45 -6.70 -10.45 -2.11
N GLN A 46 -7.35 -11.61 -2.25
CA GLN A 46 -8.72 -11.82 -1.77
C GLN A 46 -8.84 -11.70 -0.25
N VAL A 47 -7.90 -12.25 0.51
CA VAL A 47 -7.89 -12.15 1.97
C VAL A 47 -7.58 -10.72 2.42
N HIS A 48 -6.62 -10.05 1.76
CA HIS A 48 -6.28 -8.66 2.05
C HIS A 48 -7.50 -7.74 1.93
N TYR A 49 -8.27 -7.88 0.86
CA TYR A 49 -9.48 -7.11 0.59
C TYR A 49 -10.77 -7.82 1.02
N GLY A 50 -10.70 -8.82 1.89
CA GLY A 50 -11.84 -9.66 2.27
C GLY A 50 -13.05 -8.89 2.83
N HIS A 51 -12.81 -7.75 3.50
CA HIS A 51 -13.87 -6.86 3.98
C HIS A 51 -14.65 -6.15 2.85
N LEU A 52 -14.17 -6.22 1.61
CA LEU A 52 -14.80 -5.65 0.42
C LEU A 52 -15.38 -6.70 -0.53
N LYS A 53 -15.43 -7.98 -0.11
CA LYS A 53 -15.81 -9.11 -0.96
C LYS A 53 -17.18 -8.97 -1.65
N ASP A 54 -18.12 -8.25 -1.03
CA ASP A 54 -19.46 -8.04 -1.55
C ASP A 54 -19.61 -6.76 -2.39
N LYS A 55 -18.53 -6.01 -2.55
CA LYS A 55 -18.52 -4.78 -3.37
C LYS A 55 -18.38 -5.13 -4.87
N PHE A 56 -19.03 -4.35 -5.73
CA PHE A 56 -18.98 -4.57 -7.18
C PHE A 56 -17.57 -4.48 -7.77
N PHE A 57 -16.69 -3.70 -7.16
CA PHE A 57 -15.30 -3.50 -7.60
C PHE A 57 -14.31 -4.54 -7.03
N PHE A 58 -14.76 -5.51 -6.24
CA PHE A 58 -13.86 -6.47 -5.56
C PHE A 58 -12.94 -7.22 -6.53
N LYS A 59 -13.47 -7.76 -7.61
CA LYS A 59 -12.67 -8.49 -8.60
C LYS A 59 -11.59 -7.61 -9.22
N GLU A 60 -11.89 -6.36 -9.48
CA GLU A 60 -10.96 -5.42 -10.09
C GLU A 60 -9.81 -5.07 -9.14
N ILE A 61 -10.09 -4.77 -7.86
CA ILE A 61 -9.02 -4.46 -6.90
C ILE A 61 -8.14 -5.66 -6.59
N VAL A 62 -8.70 -6.88 -6.60
CA VAL A 62 -7.92 -8.12 -6.47
C VAL A 62 -6.95 -8.25 -7.64
N ARG A 63 -7.42 -8.10 -8.87
CA ARG A 63 -6.58 -8.14 -10.08
C ARG A 63 -5.54 -7.01 -10.09
N TYR A 64 -5.92 -5.84 -9.62
CA TYR A 64 -5.02 -4.71 -9.49
C TYR A 64 -3.84 -5.06 -8.56
N LEU A 65 -4.12 -5.59 -7.37
CA LEU A 65 -3.09 -5.95 -6.40
C LEU A 65 -2.20 -7.10 -6.89
N MET A 66 -2.74 -8.01 -7.68
CA MET A 66 -1.99 -9.11 -8.32
C MET A 66 -1.07 -8.65 -9.45
N GLY A 67 -1.21 -7.42 -9.91
CA GLY A 67 -0.44 -6.86 -11.02
C GLY A 67 -1.01 -7.14 -12.40
N ASP A 68 -2.18 -7.74 -12.52
CA ASP A 68 -2.80 -8.11 -13.80
C ASP A 68 -3.05 -6.90 -14.72
N LEU A 69 -3.25 -5.72 -14.13
CA LEU A 69 -3.48 -4.48 -14.86
C LEU A 69 -2.18 -3.70 -15.13
N HIS A 70 -1.06 -4.10 -14.54
CA HIS A 70 0.20 -3.35 -14.54
C HIS A 70 1.42 -4.28 -14.73
N GLY A 71 1.43 -5.02 -15.82
CA GLY A 71 2.60 -5.79 -16.27
C GLY A 71 3.04 -6.92 -15.33
N ARG A 72 2.14 -7.42 -14.48
CA ARG A 72 2.42 -8.44 -13.46
C ARG A 72 3.59 -8.08 -12.53
N ASN A 73 3.80 -6.79 -12.29
CA ASN A 73 4.79 -6.32 -11.33
C ASN A 73 4.47 -6.80 -9.91
N PRO A 74 5.49 -7.07 -9.10
CA PRO A 74 5.31 -7.42 -7.69
C PRO A 74 4.86 -6.22 -6.88
N VAL A 75 4.53 -6.47 -5.62
CA VAL A 75 4.29 -5.45 -4.59
C VAL A 75 5.52 -5.34 -3.70
N LEU A 76 5.96 -4.12 -3.41
CA LEU A 76 6.93 -3.86 -2.35
C LEU A 76 6.17 -3.65 -1.05
N ALA A 77 6.27 -4.61 -0.13
CA ALA A 77 5.64 -4.54 1.18
C ALA A 77 6.60 -3.97 2.22
N MET A 78 6.12 -3.05 3.04
CA MET A 78 6.89 -2.39 4.12
C MET A 78 6.06 -2.33 5.39
N VAL A 79 6.73 -2.45 6.54
CA VAL A 79 6.13 -2.20 7.85
C VAL A 79 6.89 -1.05 8.50
N PHE A 80 6.17 0.00 8.86
CA PHE A 80 6.71 1.12 9.65
C PHE A 80 6.15 1.08 11.07
N THR A 81 7.00 1.40 12.04
CA THR A 81 6.65 1.38 13.47
C THR A 81 7.03 2.70 14.11
N GLY A 82 6.16 3.22 14.98
CA GLY A 82 6.40 4.45 15.72
C GLY A 82 5.14 5.03 16.34
N LYS A 83 5.23 6.23 16.85
CA LYS A 83 4.08 6.94 17.40
C LYS A 83 3.14 7.38 16.29
N ASP A 84 1.87 7.04 16.41
CA ASP A 84 0.80 7.40 15.44
C ASP A 84 1.12 6.94 13.99
N ALA A 85 1.73 5.74 13.84
CA ALA A 85 2.26 5.26 12.57
C ALA A 85 1.20 5.24 11.45
N VAL A 86 0.01 4.70 11.73
CA VAL A 86 -1.10 4.65 10.73
C VAL A 86 -1.46 6.06 10.28
N LYS A 87 -1.72 6.96 11.22
CA LYS A 87 -2.12 8.36 10.91
C LYS A 87 -1.08 9.06 10.05
N LYS A 88 0.20 8.96 10.43
CA LYS A 88 1.31 9.59 9.70
C LYS A 88 1.43 9.03 8.29
N CYS A 89 1.43 7.70 8.12
CA CYS A 89 1.53 7.09 6.81
C CYS A 89 0.32 7.41 5.92
N ARG A 90 -0.87 7.53 6.49
CA ARG A 90 -2.06 7.95 5.71
C ARG A 90 -1.96 9.39 5.21
N ILE A 91 -1.40 10.30 6.00
CA ILE A 91 -1.13 11.69 5.57
C ILE A 91 -0.08 11.70 4.45
N ILE A 92 1.00 10.93 4.59
CA ILE A 92 2.06 10.81 3.59
C ILE A 92 1.49 10.25 2.27
N ALA A 93 0.66 9.21 2.35
CA ALA A 93 0.02 8.61 1.17
C ALA A 93 -0.95 9.56 0.46
N GLY A 94 -1.76 10.29 1.21
CA GLY A 94 -2.80 11.17 0.69
C GLY A 94 -4.15 10.47 0.46
N ALA A 95 -5.12 11.22 -0.03
CA ALA A 95 -6.47 10.72 -0.32
C ALA A 95 -6.47 9.59 -1.34
N THR A 96 -7.43 8.67 -1.22
CA THR A 96 -7.58 7.49 -2.11
C THR A 96 -7.71 7.89 -3.57
N ASN A 97 -8.48 8.93 -3.87
CA ASN A 97 -8.54 9.52 -5.20
C ASN A 97 -7.33 10.45 -5.39
N PRO A 98 -6.42 10.15 -6.34
CA PRO A 98 -5.23 10.97 -6.56
C PRO A 98 -5.53 12.42 -6.93
N GLU A 99 -6.64 12.68 -7.60
CA GLU A 99 -7.04 14.04 -8.00
C GLU A 99 -7.51 14.90 -6.82
N GLU A 100 -7.92 14.26 -5.71
CA GLU A 100 -8.33 14.92 -4.46
C GLU A 100 -7.21 14.94 -3.41
N ALA A 101 -6.09 14.26 -3.68
CA ALA A 101 -4.97 14.16 -2.76
C ALA A 101 -4.18 15.47 -2.67
N ASP A 102 -3.62 15.74 -1.48
CA ASP A 102 -2.67 16.83 -1.30
C ASP A 102 -1.53 16.70 -2.34
N PRO A 103 -1.19 17.74 -3.09
CA PRO A 103 -0.11 17.71 -4.08
C PRO A 103 1.26 17.31 -3.51
N LYS A 104 1.47 17.44 -2.22
CA LYS A 104 2.69 16.99 -1.53
C LYS A 104 2.67 15.52 -1.12
N SER A 105 1.50 14.89 -1.13
CA SER A 105 1.36 13.47 -0.81
C SER A 105 1.86 12.58 -1.95
N VAL A 106 2.13 11.30 -1.66
CA VAL A 106 2.54 10.32 -2.66
C VAL A 106 1.51 10.24 -3.81
N ARG A 107 0.24 10.13 -3.46
CA ARG A 107 -0.84 10.02 -4.45
C ARG A 107 -1.04 11.30 -5.24
N GLY A 108 -0.89 12.45 -4.60
CA GLY A 108 -0.98 13.73 -5.29
C GLY A 108 0.16 13.98 -6.27
N LYS A 109 1.39 13.50 -5.94
CA LYS A 109 2.56 13.66 -6.80
C LYS A 109 2.59 12.69 -7.98
N PHE A 110 2.25 11.42 -7.76
CA PHE A 110 2.54 10.33 -8.69
C PHE A 110 1.30 9.59 -9.17
N GLY A 111 0.17 9.77 -8.50
CA GLY A 111 -1.07 9.10 -8.85
C GLY A 111 -1.82 9.78 -9.98
N ARG A 112 -2.76 9.05 -10.55
CA ARG A 112 -3.68 9.56 -11.57
C ARG A 112 -4.99 8.77 -11.57
N VAL A 113 -6.00 9.34 -12.16
CA VAL A 113 -7.21 8.61 -12.55
C VAL A 113 -7.11 8.34 -14.05
N THR A 114 -7.25 7.09 -14.46
CA THR A 114 -7.21 6.73 -15.90
C THR A 114 -8.49 7.17 -16.61
N THR A 115 -8.46 7.20 -17.93
CA THR A 115 -9.66 7.50 -18.75
C THR A 115 -10.79 6.50 -18.53
N LYS A 116 -10.48 5.30 -18.01
CA LYS A 116 -11.46 4.28 -17.63
C LYS A 116 -11.94 4.41 -16.18
N GLY A 117 -11.52 5.45 -15.45
CA GLY A 117 -11.89 5.70 -14.06
C GLY A 117 -11.14 4.86 -13.02
N VAL A 118 -10.05 4.20 -13.40
CA VAL A 118 -9.22 3.43 -12.48
C VAL A 118 -8.31 4.36 -11.69
N PHE A 119 -8.32 4.24 -10.36
CA PHE A 119 -7.41 4.98 -9.48
C PHE A 119 -6.04 4.29 -9.45
N GLU A 120 -5.10 4.81 -10.20
CA GLU A 120 -3.70 4.44 -10.06
C GLU A 120 -3.07 5.27 -8.92
N ASN A 121 -3.36 4.86 -7.68
CA ASN A 121 -2.99 5.59 -6.48
C ASN A 121 -1.75 5.03 -5.76
N LEU A 122 -1.04 4.10 -6.39
CA LEU A 122 0.35 3.68 -6.13
C LEU A 122 0.60 2.92 -4.84
N VAL A 123 -0.02 3.31 -3.76
CA VAL A 123 0.24 2.74 -2.44
C VAL A 123 -1.04 2.32 -1.74
N HIS A 124 -0.91 1.31 -0.90
CA HIS A 124 -1.87 0.97 0.14
C HIS A 124 -1.27 1.34 1.50
N VAL A 125 -2.08 1.87 2.38
CA VAL A 125 -1.75 2.09 3.79
C VAL A 125 -2.92 1.57 4.62
N SER A 126 -2.62 0.83 5.68
CA SER A 126 -3.65 0.33 6.62
C SER A 126 -4.57 1.45 7.09
N SER A 127 -5.87 1.16 7.19
CA SER A 127 -6.89 2.16 7.51
C SER A 127 -6.86 2.63 8.98
N ASP A 128 -6.56 1.71 9.88
CA ASP A 128 -6.51 1.92 11.32
C ASP A 128 -5.57 0.89 11.98
N ASP A 129 -5.37 1.00 13.29
CA ASP A 129 -4.45 0.12 14.03
C ASP A 129 -4.91 -1.34 14.05
N ARG A 130 -6.22 -1.61 14.06
CA ARG A 130 -6.78 -2.96 14.02
C ARG A 130 -6.49 -3.63 12.68
N GLU A 131 -6.80 -2.94 11.59
CA GLU A 131 -6.52 -3.42 10.24
C GLU A 131 -5.01 -3.55 10.01
N ALA A 132 -4.20 -2.64 10.52
CA ALA A 132 -2.75 -2.75 10.46
C ALA A 132 -2.25 -4.06 11.09
N GLY A 133 -2.73 -4.42 12.28
CA GLY A 133 -2.38 -5.68 12.93
C GLY A 133 -2.77 -6.90 12.10
N ARG A 134 -3.98 -6.92 11.55
CA ARG A 134 -4.48 -7.99 10.68
C ARG A 134 -3.65 -8.10 9.40
N GLU A 135 -3.42 -7.00 8.72
CA GLU A 135 -2.70 -6.95 7.46
C GLU A 135 -1.22 -7.34 7.64
N ILE A 136 -0.55 -6.82 8.67
CA ILE A 136 0.85 -7.19 8.94
C ILE A 136 0.98 -8.69 9.18
N ALA A 137 0.08 -9.30 9.96
CA ALA A 137 0.10 -10.74 10.21
C ALA A 137 -0.18 -11.57 8.93
N LEU A 138 -0.92 -11.01 7.97
CA LEU A 138 -1.17 -11.64 6.68
C LEU A 138 0.05 -11.58 5.75
N TRP A 139 0.76 -10.45 5.74
CA TRP A 139 1.86 -10.19 4.80
C TRP A 139 3.23 -10.63 5.32
N PHE A 140 3.47 -10.61 6.63
CA PHE A 140 4.77 -10.86 7.24
C PHE A 140 4.72 -11.96 8.31
N LYS A 141 5.73 -12.80 8.34
CA LYS A 141 6.03 -13.64 9.50
C LYS A 141 6.68 -12.80 10.59
N LYS A 142 6.52 -13.17 11.86
CA LYS A 142 7.17 -12.45 12.96
C LYS A 142 8.70 -12.38 12.81
N SER A 143 9.31 -13.42 12.26
CA SER A 143 10.77 -13.49 12.00
C SER A 143 11.26 -12.53 10.91
N GLU A 144 10.35 -11.97 10.12
CA GLU A 144 10.68 -11.01 9.05
C GLU A 144 10.62 -9.55 9.55
N LEU A 145 10.25 -9.34 10.79
CA LEU A 145 10.10 -8.01 11.40
C LEU A 145 11.19 -7.77 12.45
N LEU A 146 11.82 -6.60 12.39
CA LEU A 146 12.75 -6.13 13.42
C LEU A 146 11.94 -5.49 14.55
N THR A 147 12.27 -5.87 15.78
CA THR A 147 11.67 -5.31 17.02
C THR A 147 12.45 -4.09 17.52
#